data_12d3addc7b862e47467891c7d2055449
#
_entry.id   12d3addc7b862e47467891c7d2055449
#
_cell.length_a   1.000
_cell.length_b   1.000
_cell.length_c   1.000
_cell.angle_alpha   90.00
_cell.angle_beta   90.00
_cell.angle_gamma   90.00
#
_symmetry.space_group_name_H-M   'P 1'
#
loop_
_entity.id
_entity.type
_entity.pdbx_description
1 polymer ?
#
loop_
_entity_poly.entity_id
_entity_poly.type
_entity_poly.pdbx_seq_one_letter_code
_entity_poly.pdbx_strand_id
1 'polypeptide(L)'
;LFSFCFLIALLWGSSLRVEAQPARKLIDVVVSPDRTDWKYKAKEEVTFTVQVFRNENLLEDVVVDYELGPEYFPVKTEKDVLLKNGKTTLKASLKEPGFLRCKVIAKVEGRNYEGMATVAVDEERIQPTTEDPKDFDSFWNQAIADARKIPLDPKMVLMPERCTSTQNVYHISFQNERYGSRMYGILVVPKKDGKYPAILQVPGAGIRPYGGINLGDDVITLEIGIHGIPVNL
;
A
#
# COMPACT_ATOMS: atom_id res chain seq x y z
N LEU A 1 -12.48 -57.65 0.89
CA LEU A 1 -13.16 -56.32 1.07
C LEU A 1 -12.48 -55.45 2.09
N PHE A 2 -11.99 -55.99 3.21
CA PHE A 2 -11.33 -55.20 4.28
C PHE A 2 -9.97 -54.62 3.83
N SER A 3 -9.22 -55.29 2.96
CA SER A 3 -7.91 -54.85 2.49
C SER A 3 -7.99 -53.63 1.56
N PHE A 4 -9.11 -53.47 0.83
CA PHE A 4 -9.31 -52.36 -0.11
C PHE A 4 -9.68 -51.04 0.61
N CYS A 5 -10.44 -51.13 1.70
CA CYS A 5 -10.79 -49.97 2.52
C CYS A 5 -9.57 -49.37 3.24
N PHE A 6 -8.57 -50.18 3.60
CA PHE A 6 -7.36 -49.69 4.28
C PHE A 6 -6.44 -48.91 3.35
N LEU A 7 -6.41 -49.24 2.04
CA LEU A 7 -5.64 -48.51 1.03
C LEU A 7 -6.25 -47.11 0.73
N ILE A 8 -7.58 -47.01 0.75
CA ILE A 8 -8.28 -45.72 0.52
C ILE A 8 -8.12 -44.78 1.72
N ALA A 9 -8.09 -45.30 2.96
CA ALA A 9 -7.84 -44.52 4.15
C ALA A 9 -6.43 -43.94 4.22
N LEU A 10 -5.42 -44.65 3.67
CA LEU A 10 -4.04 -44.17 3.57
C LEU A 10 -3.86 -43.07 2.52
N LEU A 11 -4.71 -42.99 1.49
CA LEU A 11 -4.69 -41.93 0.50
C LEU A 11 -5.35 -40.60 0.96
N TRP A 12 -6.20 -40.66 1.98
CA TRP A 12 -6.86 -39.48 2.56
C TRP A 12 -6.07 -38.83 3.70
N GLY A 13 -5.05 -39.53 4.23
CA GLY A 13 -4.25 -39.04 5.37
C GLY A 13 -3.06 -38.17 5.00
N SER A 14 -2.71 -38.03 3.74
CA SER A 14 -1.52 -37.27 3.30
C SER A 14 -1.88 -35.99 2.53
N SER A 15 -2.68 -35.11 3.12
CA SER A 15 -2.62 -33.69 2.71
C SER A 15 -1.27 -33.12 3.16
N LEU A 16 -0.21 -33.42 2.40
CA LEU A 16 1.03 -32.68 2.50
C LEU A 16 0.68 -31.21 2.24
N ARG A 17 0.69 -30.39 3.30
CA ARG A 17 0.73 -28.95 3.13
C ARG A 17 2.04 -28.64 2.42
N VAL A 18 1.99 -28.50 1.11
CA VAL A 18 3.08 -27.91 0.36
C VAL A 18 3.10 -26.43 0.77
N GLU A 19 3.88 -26.09 1.77
CA GLU A 19 4.24 -24.71 1.99
C GLU A 19 5.06 -24.29 0.77
N ALA A 20 4.49 -23.40 -0.04
CA ALA A 20 5.23 -22.78 -1.12
C ALA A 20 6.44 -22.07 -0.49
N GLN A 21 7.64 -22.56 -0.79
CA GLN A 21 8.84 -21.83 -0.39
C GLN A 21 8.75 -20.41 -0.96
N PRO A 22 9.11 -19.37 -0.20
CA PRO A 22 9.15 -18.02 -0.71
C PRO A 22 10.02 -18.00 -1.96
N ALA A 23 9.51 -17.48 -3.07
CA ALA A 23 10.23 -17.42 -4.34
C ALA A 23 11.53 -16.63 -4.12
N ARG A 24 12.67 -17.33 -4.15
CA ARG A 24 13.98 -16.69 -4.01
C ARG A 24 14.25 -15.89 -5.29
N LYS A 25 14.52 -14.62 -5.13
CA LYS A 25 14.90 -13.75 -6.24
C LYS A 25 16.30 -14.16 -6.73
N LEU A 26 16.39 -14.76 -7.90
CA LEU A 26 17.66 -15.24 -8.44
C LEU A 26 18.57 -14.11 -8.92
N ILE A 27 17.97 -13.06 -9.50
CA ILE A 27 18.67 -11.85 -9.95
C ILE A 27 18.23 -10.70 -9.04
N ASP A 28 19.18 -10.00 -8.49
CA ASP A 28 18.93 -8.81 -7.67
C ASP A 28 19.69 -7.61 -8.22
N VAL A 29 18.97 -6.50 -8.39
CA VAL A 29 19.53 -5.22 -8.83
C VAL A 29 19.50 -4.29 -7.64
N VAL A 30 20.67 -4.03 -7.08
CA VAL A 30 20.82 -3.17 -5.90
C VAL A 30 21.31 -1.80 -6.34
N VAL A 31 20.58 -0.78 -5.94
CA VAL A 31 20.95 0.62 -6.10
C VAL A 31 21.04 1.25 -4.72
N SER A 32 22.17 1.84 -4.38
CA SER A 32 22.37 2.47 -3.08
C SER A 32 23.08 3.82 -3.21
N PRO A 33 22.65 4.85 -2.48
CA PRO A 33 23.37 6.11 -2.42
C PRO A 33 24.65 5.96 -1.57
N ASP A 34 25.53 6.95 -1.67
CA ASP A 34 26.78 7.02 -0.92
C ASP A 34 26.59 7.51 0.53
N ARG A 35 25.36 7.91 0.92
CA ARG A 35 25.02 8.32 2.29
C ARG A 35 23.99 7.39 2.92
N THR A 36 24.17 7.09 4.19
CA THR A 36 23.29 6.21 4.95
C THR A 36 21.97 6.87 5.39
N ASP A 37 21.94 8.20 5.50
CA ASP A 37 20.73 8.98 5.81
C ASP A 37 19.88 9.31 4.58
N TRP A 38 20.40 9.08 3.37
CA TRP A 38 19.76 9.34 2.09
C TRP A 38 19.34 10.80 1.88
N LYS A 39 20.03 11.76 2.54
CA LYS A 39 19.72 13.18 2.50
C LYS A 39 20.85 14.01 1.90
N TYR A 40 20.50 14.93 1.05
CA TYR A 40 21.43 15.81 0.32
C TYR A 40 20.92 17.24 0.28
N LYS A 41 21.80 18.16 -0.06
CA LYS A 41 21.44 19.55 -0.34
C LYS A 41 21.23 19.78 -1.83
N ALA A 42 20.45 20.80 -2.19
CA ALA A 42 20.29 21.21 -3.58
C ALA A 42 21.66 21.52 -4.21
N LYS A 43 21.87 21.06 -5.46
CA LYS A 43 23.11 21.13 -6.25
C LYS A 43 24.25 20.23 -5.73
N GLU A 44 24.08 19.54 -4.65
CA GLU A 44 25.03 18.54 -4.19
C GLU A 44 25.01 17.30 -5.11
N GLU A 45 26.20 16.74 -5.40
CA GLU A 45 26.31 15.54 -6.22
C GLU A 45 26.00 14.31 -5.37
N VAL A 46 25.06 13.50 -5.85
CA VAL A 46 24.70 12.20 -5.31
C VAL A 46 25.40 11.12 -6.13
N THR A 47 26.07 10.20 -5.47
CA THR A 47 26.67 9.03 -6.12
C THR A 47 25.85 7.79 -5.79
N PHE A 48 25.20 7.20 -6.81
CA PHE A 48 24.53 5.92 -6.69
C PHE A 48 25.48 4.79 -7.09
N THR A 49 25.64 3.80 -6.23
CA THR A 49 26.27 2.54 -6.58
C THR A 49 25.21 1.58 -7.09
N VAL A 50 25.42 1.04 -8.28
CA VAL A 50 24.57 0.03 -8.91
C VAL A 50 25.31 -1.30 -8.92
N GLN A 51 24.67 -2.36 -8.47
CA GLN A 51 25.20 -3.72 -8.47
C GLN A 51 24.14 -4.70 -8.93
N VAL A 52 24.51 -5.62 -9.78
CA VAL A 52 23.63 -6.70 -10.23
C VAL A 52 24.20 -8.03 -9.73
N PHE A 53 23.38 -8.78 -9.02
CA PHE A 53 23.76 -10.06 -8.44
C PHE A 53 22.98 -11.21 -9.05
N ARG A 54 23.64 -12.36 -9.18
CA ARG A 54 23.03 -13.67 -9.40
C ARG A 54 23.40 -14.56 -8.22
N ASN A 55 22.42 -15.02 -7.46
CA ASN A 55 22.67 -15.87 -6.29
C ASN A 55 23.75 -15.27 -5.36
N GLU A 56 23.65 -13.98 -5.05
CA GLU A 56 24.56 -13.24 -4.17
C GLU A 56 26.00 -13.00 -4.74
N ASN A 57 26.27 -13.43 -5.98
CA ASN A 57 27.52 -13.12 -6.69
C ASN A 57 27.29 -12.03 -7.73
N LEU A 58 28.23 -11.11 -7.89
CA LEU A 58 28.15 -10.09 -8.95
C LEU A 58 28.05 -10.77 -10.32
N LEU A 59 27.10 -10.30 -11.12
CA LEU A 59 26.85 -10.81 -12.46
C LEU A 59 27.67 -10.00 -13.47
N GLU A 60 28.72 -10.61 -14.02
CA GLU A 60 29.56 -10.00 -15.04
C GLU A 60 28.82 -9.87 -16.38
N ASP A 61 29.29 -8.93 -17.21
CA ASP A 61 28.80 -8.68 -18.58
C ASP A 61 27.28 -8.51 -18.68
N VAL A 62 26.68 -7.84 -17.68
CA VAL A 62 25.25 -7.55 -17.68
C VAL A 62 24.94 -6.21 -18.34
N VAL A 63 23.90 -6.20 -19.18
CA VAL A 63 23.41 -4.99 -19.85
C VAL A 63 22.29 -4.37 -19.00
N VAL A 64 22.38 -3.06 -18.80
CA VAL A 64 21.38 -2.31 -18.03
C VAL A 64 20.90 -1.07 -18.81
N ASP A 65 19.64 -0.72 -18.57
CA ASP A 65 19.11 0.62 -18.84
C ASP A 65 19.01 1.36 -17.52
N TYR A 66 19.23 2.67 -17.49
CA TYR A 66 19.01 3.46 -16.31
C TYR A 66 18.39 4.83 -16.54
N GLU A 67 17.70 5.33 -15.54
CA GLU A 67 17.10 6.66 -15.47
C GLU A 67 17.55 7.35 -14.19
N LEU A 68 17.93 8.63 -14.30
CA LEU A 68 18.28 9.51 -13.19
C LEU A 68 17.45 10.79 -13.27
N GLY A 69 16.79 11.17 -12.18
CA GLY A 69 15.99 12.39 -12.11
C GLY A 69 14.81 12.26 -11.16
N PRO A 70 13.94 13.26 -11.10
CA PRO A 70 12.66 13.13 -10.42
C PRO A 70 11.81 12.00 -11.01
N GLU A 71 10.91 11.42 -10.21
CA GLU A 71 9.99 10.41 -10.71
C GLU A 71 9.14 10.95 -11.86
N TYR A 72 9.02 10.17 -12.93
CA TYR A 72 8.37 10.51 -14.22
C TYR A 72 9.06 11.62 -15.04
N PHE A 73 10.08 12.29 -14.51
CA PHE A 73 10.79 13.37 -15.21
C PHE A 73 12.31 13.14 -15.16
N PRO A 74 12.82 12.02 -15.73
CA PRO A 74 14.25 11.75 -15.71
C PRO A 74 15.00 12.83 -16.48
N VAL A 75 16.09 13.32 -15.89
CA VAL A 75 16.99 14.31 -16.54
C VAL A 75 18.08 13.61 -17.34
N LYS A 76 18.32 12.33 -17.09
CA LYS A 76 19.27 11.50 -17.82
C LYS A 76 18.71 10.09 -17.97
N THR A 77 18.74 9.57 -19.20
CA THR A 77 18.36 8.19 -19.53
C THR A 77 19.43 7.60 -20.43
N GLU A 78 19.93 6.43 -20.10
CA GLU A 78 20.87 5.68 -20.91
C GLU A 78 20.36 4.24 -21.09
N LYS A 79 20.58 3.67 -22.27
CA LYS A 79 20.16 2.31 -22.62
C LYS A 79 21.35 1.46 -23.02
N ASP A 80 21.21 0.16 -22.84
CA ASP A 80 22.17 -0.86 -23.26
C ASP A 80 23.60 -0.63 -22.75
N VAL A 81 23.71 -0.14 -21.52
CA VAL A 81 24.99 0.08 -20.86
C VAL A 81 25.54 -1.23 -20.32
N LEU A 82 26.71 -1.63 -20.80
CA LEU A 82 27.39 -2.87 -20.37
C LEU A 82 28.12 -2.67 -19.03
N LEU A 83 27.76 -3.44 -18.03
CA LEU A 83 28.46 -3.55 -16.75
C LEU A 83 29.38 -4.76 -16.76
N LYS A 84 30.66 -4.57 -17.11
CA LYS A 84 31.64 -5.68 -17.22
C LYS A 84 31.78 -6.47 -15.93
N ASN A 85 31.83 -5.80 -14.80
CA ASN A 85 32.02 -6.43 -13.47
C ASN A 85 30.74 -6.43 -12.63
N GLY A 86 29.56 -6.34 -13.26
CA GLY A 86 28.28 -6.30 -12.55
C GLY A 86 28.07 -5.08 -11.65
N LYS A 87 28.92 -4.06 -11.76
CA LYS A 87 28.91 -2.88 -10.91
C LYS A 87 29.23 -1.60 -11.69
N THR A 88 28.59 -0.50 -11.33
CA THR A 88 28.91 0.85 -11.77
C THR A 88 28.52 1.91 -10.74
N THR A 89 28.96 3.13 -10.95
CA THR A 89 28.52 4.30 -10.19
C THR A 89 27.88 5.31 -11.11
N LEU A 90 26.76 5.86 -10.70
CA LEU A 90 26.02 6.87 -11.45
C LEU A 90 25.94 8.14 -10.59
N LYS A 91 26.15 9.30 -11.22
CA LYS A 91 26.15 10.57 -10.53
C LYS A 91 25.08 11.49 -11.06
N ALA A 92 24.40 12.18 -10.16
CA ALA A 92 23.38 13.16 -10.47
C ALA A 92 23.21 14.18 -9.36
N SER A 93 22.55 15.29 -9.65
CA SER A 93 22.15 16.29 -8.65
C SER A 93 20.80 16.90 -9.02
N LEU A 94 20.07 17.41 -8.03
CA LEU A 94 18.92 18.28 -8.25
C LEU A 94 19.30 19.73 -7.95
N LYS A 95 18.77 20.66 -8.73
CA LYS A 95 18.94 22.09 -8.51
C LYS A 95 17.99 22.63 -7.45
N GLU A 96 16.81 22.05 -7.38
CA GLU A 96 15.69 22.45 -6.52
C GLU A 96 15.39 21.35 -5.49
N PRO A 97 14.75 21.70 -4.35
CA PRO A 97 14.26 20.72 -3.39
C PRO A 97 13.36 19.68 -4.02
N GLY A 98 13.50 18.43 -3.58
CA GLY A 98 12.69 17.33 -4.12
C GLY A 98 13.29 15.95 -3.88
N PHE A 99 12.95 15.00 -4.74
CA PHE A 99 13.44 13.63 -4.66
C PHE A 99 14.16 13.24 -5.95
N LEU A 100 15.41 12.79 -5.81
CA LEU A 100 16.22 12.30 -6.92
C LEU A 100 16.20 10.77 -6.92
N ARG A 101 15.68 10.18 -8.00
CA ARG A 101 15.59 8.74 -8.19
C ARG A 101 16.63 8.25 -9.19
N CYS A 102 17.28 7.14 -8.84
CA CYS A 102 18.03 6.30 -9.75
C CYS A 102 17.25 5.00 -9.93
N LYS A 103 16.79 4.75 -11.15
CA LYS A 103 16.11 3.52 -11.55
C LYS A 103 16.98 2.75 -12.53
N VAL A 104 17.17 1.46 -12.33
CA VAL A 104 18.01 0.60 -13.15
C VAL A 104 17.22 -0.65 -13.54
N ILE A 105 17.29 -1.04 -14.80
CA ILE A 105 16.70 -2.24 -15.35
C ILE A 105 17.81 -3.11 -15.92
N ALA A 106 18.10 -4.24 -15.29
CA ALA A 106 19.04 -5.22 -15.80
C ALA A 106 18.35 -6.21 -16.76
N LYS A 107 18.96 -6.45 -17.91
CA LYS A 107 18.47 -7.38 -18.93
C LYS A 107 19.24 -8.69 -18.83
N VAL A 108 18.60 -9.74 -18.27
CA VAL A 108 19.23 -11.04 -18.03
C VAL A 108 18.35 -12.12 -18.62
N GLU A 109 18.92 -12.92 -19.56
CA GLU A 109 18.23 -14.05 -20.18
C GLU A 109 16.83 -13.73 -20.72
N GLY A 110 16.71 -12.57 -21.39
CA GLY A 110 15.46 -12.12 -21.99
C GLY A 110 14.40 -11.58 -21.00
N ARG A 111 14.78 -11.42 -19.73
CA ARG A 111 13.91 -10.85 -18.67
C ARG A 111 14.50 -9.56 -18.14
N ASN A 112 13.62 -8.69 -17.67
CA ASN A 112 13.96 -7.43 -17.04
C ASN A 112 13.85 -7.54 -15.52
N TYR A 113 14.88 -7.06 -14.83
CA TYR A 113 14.94 -6.99 -13.37
C TYR A 113 15.20 -5.56 -12.96
N GLU A 114 14.39 -5.04 -12.05
CA GLU A 114 14.43 -3.64 -11.65
C GLU A 114 15.03 -3.47 -10.27
N GLY A 115 15.86 -2.43 -10.10
CA GLY A 115 16.32 -1.90 -8.84
C GLY A 115 16.22 -0.39 -8.84
N MET A 116 15.95 0.22 -7.68
CA MET A 116 15.88 1.66 -7.56
C MET A 116 16.30 2.16 -6.18
N ALA A 117 16.77 3.40 -6.14
CA ALA A 117 16.95 4.17 -4.92
C ALA A 117 16.47 5.61 -5.15
N THR A 118 15.84 6.20 -4.15
CA THR A 118 15.37 7.59 -4.20
C THR A 118 15.89 8.33 -2.98
N VAL A 119 16.61 9.41 -3.18
CA VAL A 119 17.17 10.24 -2.11
C VAL A 119 16.40 11.54 -1.98
N ALA A 120 16.36 12.08 -0.78
CA ALA A 120 15.77 13.37 -0.47
C ALA A 120 16.80 14.50 -0.67
N VAL A 121 16.36 15.58 -1.31
CA VAL A 121 17.19 16.78 -1.56
C VAL A 121 16.46 17.99 -0.98
N ASP A 122 16.99 18.58 0.08
CA ASP A 122 16.40 19.71 0.81
C ASP A 122 14.89 19.53 1.04
N GLU A 123 14.46 18.33 1.45
CA GLU A 123 13.04 17.93 1.53
C GLU A 123 12.20 18.85 2.42
N GLU A 124 12.82 19.46 3.43
CA GLU A 124 12.14 20.41 4.32
C GLU A 124 11.78 21.73 3.62
N ARG A 125 12.37 21.99 2.43
CA ARG A 125 12.15 23.19 1.65
C ARG A 125 11.19 22.99 0.49
N ILE A 126 10.63 21.79 0.34
CA ILE A 126 9.61 21.51 -0.67
C ILE A 126 8.38 22.38 -0.36
N GLN A 127 7.95 23.15 -1.36
CA GLN A 127 6.77 23.98 -1.26
C GLN A 127 5.57 23.30 -1.94
N PRO A 128 4.35 23.51 -1.46
CA PRO A 128 3.15 23.08 -2.16
C PRO A 128 3.12 23.64 -3.58
N THR A 129 2.68 22.82 -4.53
CA THR A 129 2.53 23.23 -5.94
C THR A 129 1.22 23.96 -6.20
N THR A 130 0.30 23.88 -5.26
CA THR A 130 -1.03 24.51 -5.30
C THR A 130 -1.32 25.17 -3.96
N GLU A 131 -2.08 26.22 -3.98
CA GLU A 131 -2.64 26.86 -2.78
C GLU A 131 -4.10 26.46 -2.63
N ASP A 132 -4.58 26.44 -1.39
CA ASP A 132 -5.99 26.22 -1.13
C ASP A 132 -6.82 27.38 -1.74
N PRO A 133 -8.02 27.10 -2.26
CA PRO A 133 -8.94 28.15 -2.66
C PRO A 133 -9.18 29.16 -1.52
N LYS A 134 -9.35 30.44 -1.85
CA LYS A 134 -9.51 31.49 -0.84
C LYS A 134 -10.69 31.28 0.12
N ASP A 135 -11.67 30.54 -0.31
CA ASP A 135 -12.89 30.21 0.43
C ASP A 135 -12.86 28.80 1.05
N PHE A 136 -11.72 28.08 1.01
CA PHE A 136 -11.61 26.70 1.48
C PHE A 136 -12.19 26.51 2.88
N ASP A 137 -11.69 27.27 3.85
CA ASP A 137 -12.15 27.15 5.24
C ASP A 137 -13.61 27.54 5.41
N SER A 138 -14.05 28.63 4.77
CA SER A 138 -15.43 29.10 4.87
C SER A 138 -16.41 28.12 4.22
N PHE A 139 -16.06 27.56 3.08
CA PHE A 139 -16.84 26.51 2.40
C PHE A 139 -17.02 25.29 3.29
N TRP A 140 -15.94 24.74 3.82
CA TRP A 140 -16.01 23.54 4.66
C TRP A 140 -16.69 23.78 6.00
N ASN A 141 -16.45 24.92 6.64
CA ASN A 141 -17.12 25.28 7.88
C ASN A 141 -18.64 25.38 7.67
N GLN A 142 -19.08 25.98 6.58
CA GLN A 142 -20.49 26.06 6.25
C GLN A 142 -21.08 24.69 5.94
N ALA A 143 -20.41 23.87 5.11
CA ALA A 143 -20.86 22.52 4.77
C ALA A 143 -21.01 21.63 6.01
N ILE A 144 -20.05 21.69 6.94
CA ILE A 144 -20.11 20.97 8.21
C ILE A 144 -21.26 21.47 9.09
N ALA A 145 -21.44 22.79 9.18
CA ALA A 145 -22.53 23.38 9.96
C ALA A 145 -23.91 22.98 9.42
N ASP A 146 -24.05 22.90 8.10
CA ASP A 146 -25.31 22.49 7.46
C ASP A 146 -25.55 20.98 7.65
N ALA A 147 -24.53 20.15 7.47
CA ALA A 147 -24.64 18.71 7.72
C ALA A 147 -25.04 18.40 9.19
N ARG A 148 -24.53 19.15 10.17
CA ARG A 148 -24.87 18.99 11.59
C ARG A 148 -26.32 19.33 11.95
N LYS A 149 -27.05 20.00 11.07
CA LYS A 149 -28.49 20.27 11.26
C LYS A 149 -29.35 19.04 10.95
N ILE A 150 -28.80 18.08 10.23
CA ILE A 150 -29.50 16.86 9.85
C ILE A 150 -29.34 15.83 10.97
N PRO A 151 -30.44 15.29 11.52
CA PRO A 151 -30.36 14.21 12.52
C PRO A 151 -29.60 12.99 11.97
N LEU A 152 -28.74 12.40 12.76
CA LEU A 152 -27.96 11.22 12.34
C LEU A 152 -28.87 10.02 12.02
N ASP A 153 -30.00 9.87 12.72
CA ASP A 153 -30.98 8.78 12.56
C ASP A 153 -30.31 7.40 12.34
N PRO A 154 -29.49 6.90 13.29
CA PRO A 154 -28.77 5.66 13.11
C PRO A 154 -29.72 4.48 13.10
N LYS A 155 -29.49 3.54 12.17
CA LYS A 155 -30.18 2.25 12.11
C LYS A 155 -29.14 1.15 12.23
N MET A 156 -29.41 0.14 13.08
CA MET A 156 -28.53 -0.99 13.32
C MET A 156 -29.32 -2.27 13.14
N VAL A 157 -28.85 -3.17 12.30
CA VAL A 157 -29.43 -4.48 12.06
C VAL A 157 -28.34 -5.54 12.34
N LEU A 158 -28.61 -6.43 13.29
CA LEU A 158 -27.69 -7.53 13.61
C LEU A 158 -27.55 -8.45 12.40
N MET A 159 -26.36 -8.90 12.12
CA MET A 159 -26.02 -9.89 11.10
C MET A 159 -25.57 -11.18 11.78
N PRO A 160 -26.50 -12.05 12.18
CA PRO A 160 -26.19 -13.25 13.00
C PRO A 160 -25.16 -14.16 12.36
N GLU A 161 -25.21 -14.28 11.02
CA GLU A 161 -24.31 -15.09 10.19
C GLU A 161 -22.85 -14.60 10.23
N ARG A 162 -22.63 -13.37 10.65
CA ARG A 162 -21.29 -12.76 10.78
C ARG A 162 -20.82 -12.62 12.23
N CYS A 163 -21.70 -12.87 13.19
CA CYS A 163 -21.33 -12.83 14.60
C CYS A 163 -20.39 -13.98 14.97
N THR A 164 -19.49 -13.72 15.92
CA THR A 164 -18.63 -14.76 16.52
C THR A 164 -19.08 -15.07 17.95
N SER A 165 -18.36 -15.94 18.64
CA SER A 165 -18.58 -16.17 20.07
C SER A 165 -18.35 -14.93 20.92
N THR A 166 -17.46 -14.03 20.49
CA THR A 166 -16.98 -12.85 21.22
C THR A 166 -17.47 -11.52 20.69
N GLN A 167 -18.00 -11.47 19.43
CA GLN A 167 -18.35 -10.22 18.75
C GLN A 167 -19.75 -10.28 18.14
N ASN A 168 -20.42 -9.14 18.15
CA ASN A 168 -21.61 -8.86 17.36
C ASN A 168 -21.22 -8.05 16.13
N VAL A 169 -21.85 -8.35 15.00
CA VAL A 169 -21.67 -7.65 13.72
C VAL A 169 -23.00 -7.04 13.30
N TYR A 170 -23.00 -5.77 12.98
CA TYR A 170 -24.20 -5.05 12.57
C TYR A 170 -24.01 -4.40 11.20
N HIS A 171 -25.02 -4.52 10.37
CA HIS A 171 -25.21 -3.59 9.26
C HIS A 171 -25.78 -2.29 9.84
N ILE A 172 -25.07 -1.19 9.63
CA ILE A 172 -25.52 0.11 10.08
C ILE A 172 -25.80 1.04 8.92
N SER A 173 -26.67 2.03 9.16
CA SER A 173 -26.81 3.17 8.28
C SER A 173 -27.16 4.41 9.09
N PHE A 174 -26.76 5.57 8.58
CA PHE A 174 -27.05 6.87 9.18
C PHE A 174 -27.17 7.95 8.11
N GLN A 175 -27.92 9.00 8.41
CA GLN A 175 -28.02 10.17 7.54
C GLN A 175 -26.75 11.00 7.60
N ASN A 176 -26.43 11.70 6.50
CA ASN A 176 -25.27 12.58 6.45
C ASN A 176 -25.70 14.04 6.15
N GLU A 177 -25.52 14.53 4.94
CA GLU A 177 -25.67 15.95 4.58
C GLU A 177 -27.10 16.41 4.34
N ARG A 178 -28.07 15.49 4.15
CA ARG A 178 -29.47 15.80 3.85
C ARG A 178 -30.40 14.67 4.28
N TYR A 179 -31.67 15.00 4.47
CA TYR A 179 -32.69 14.00 4.81
C TYR A 179 -32.78 12.91 3.73
N GLY A 180 -32.75 11.66 4.19
CA GLY A 180 -32.82 10.48 3.31
C GLY A 180 -31.51 10.09 2.63
N SER A 181 -30.48 10.93 2.63
CA SER A 181 -29.14 10.57 2.19
C SER A 181 -28.47 9.73 3.27
N ARG A 182 -28.24 8.45 3.01
CA ARG A 182 -27.68 7.53 4.00
C ARG A 182 -26.32 7.01 3.58
N MET A 183 -25.43 6.95 4.56
CA MET A 183 -24.22 6.17 4.51
C MET A 183 -24.48 4.81 5.15
N TYR A 184 -23.82 3.80 4.66
CA TYR A 184 -23.94 2.43 5.16
C TYR A 184 -22.59 1.92 5.61
N GLY A 185 -22.59 0.95 6.53
CA GLY A 185 -21.36 0.37 7.04
C GLY A 185 -21.57 -0.94 7.76
N ILE A 186 -20.47 -1.55 8.17
CA ILE A 186 -20.44 -2.69 9.08
C ILE A 186 -19.75 -2.26 10.36
N LEU A 187 -20.46 -2.45 11.46
CA LEU A 187 -19.98 -2.23 12.82
C LEU A 187 -19.75 -3.58 13.50
N VAL A 188 -18.53 -3.78 13.99
CA VAL A 188 -18.16 -4.94 14.79
C VAL A 188 -17.93 -4.47 16.23
N VAL A 189 -18.61 -5.11 17.19
CA VAL A 189 -18.59 -4.72 18.61
C VAL A 189 -18.35 -5.95 19.48
N PRO A 190 -17.44 -5.88 20.47
CA PRO A 190 -17.31 -6.92 21.48
C PRO A 190 -18.64 -7.20 22.20
N LYS A 191 -18.95 -8.48 22.49
CA LYS A 191 -20.14 -8.87 23.25
C LYS A 191 -20.02 -8.56 24.72
N LYS A 192 -18.80 -8.57 25.25
CA LYS A 192 -18.55 -8.25 26.66
C LYS A 192 -18.72 -6.75 26.87
N ASP A 193 -19.45 -6.38 27.91
CA ASP A 193 -19.58 -4.98 28.29
C ASP A 193 -18.24 -4.37 28.68
N GLY A 194 -18.00 -3.14 28.23
CA GLY A 194 -16.76 -2.43 28.48
C GLY A 194 -16.59 -1.16 27.66
N LYS A 195 -15.45 -0.52 27.87
CA LYS A 195 -14.97 0.59 27.01
C LYS A 195 -13.82 0.07 26.18
N TYR A 196 -13.94 0.22 24.87
CA TYR A 196 -12.99 -0.30 23.91
C TYR A 196 -12.46 0.80 23.01
N PRO A 197 -11.24 0.72 22.55
CA PRO A 197 -10.76 1.56 21.45
C PRO A 197 -11.65 1.33 20.22
N ALA A 198 -11.88 2.39 19.45
CA ALA A 198 -12.69 2.33 18.24
C ALA A 198 -11.88 2.78 17.02
N ILE A 199 -11.99 2.04 15.93
CA ILE A 199 -11.32 2.32 14.67
C ILE A 199 -12.39 2.54 13.60
N LEU A 200 -12.32 3.71 12.96
CA LEU A 200 -13.09 4.02 11.75
C LEU A 200 -12.23 3.71 10.53
N GLN A 201 -12.73 2.85 9.66
CA GLN A 201 -12.14 2.61 8.36
C GLN A 201 -12.98 3.24 7.26
N VAL A 202 -12.33 4.06 6.46
CA VAL A 202 -12.91 4.67 5.26
C VAL A 202 -12.46 3.89 4.02
N PRO A 203 -13.27 3.80 2.97
CA PRO A 203 -12.92 3.06 1.77
C PRO A 203 -11.83 3.77 0.96
N GLY A 204 -11.08 3.00 0.18
CA GLY A 204 -10.25 3.52 -0.90
C GLY A 204 -11.08 3.96 -2.11
N ALA A 205 -10.40 4.23 -3.22
CA ALA A 205 -11.07 4.64 -4.47
C ALA A 205 -11.96 3.52 -5.04
N GLY A 206 -13.10 3.93 -5.59
CA GLY A 206 -14.07 3.07 -6.26
C GLY A 206 -15.08 2.37 -5.34
N ILE A 207 -16.13 1.85 -5.96
CA ILE A 207 -17.15 1.07 -5.26
C ILE A 207 -16.60 -0.33 -5.02
N ARG A 208 -16.52 -0.72 -3.77
CA ARG A 208 -16.05 -2.06 -3.37
C ARG A 208 -17.00 -2.64 -2.32
N PRO A 209 -17.24 -3.95 -2.36
CA PRO A 209 -17.91 -4.61 -1.25
C PRO A 209 -17.03 -4.46 0.00
N TYR A 210 -17.66 -4.15 1.12
CA TYR A 210 -17.01 -4.08 2.42
C TYR A 210 -17.61 -5.14 3.33
N GLY A 211 -16.76 -5.80 4.10
CA GLY A 211 -17.11 -6.98 4.88
C GLY A 211 -17.11 -6.77 6.39
N GLY A 212 -16.65 -5.63 6.83
CA GLY A 212 -16.27 -5.40 8.22
C GLY A 212 -14.88 -5.96 8.51
N ILE A 213 -14.17 -5.28 9.39
CA ILE A 213 -12.81 -5.66 9.79
C ILE A 213 -12.86 -6.16 11.21
N ASN A 214 -12.29 -7.34 11.43
CA ASN A 214 -12.05 -7.87 12.76
C ASN A 214 -10.58 -7.63 13.11
N LEU A 215 -10.33 -6.75 14.07
CA LEU A 215 -8.99 -6.43 14.58
C LEU A 215 -8.73 -7.00 15.97
N GLY A 216 -9.58 -7.91 16.45
CA GLY A 216 -9.49 -8.53 17.77
C GLY A 216 -10.75 -8.35 18.59
N ASP A 217 -10.82 -9.07 19.70
CA ASP A 217 -12.02 -9.16 20.54
C ASP A 217 -12.21 -7.97 21.49
N ASP A 218 -11.27 -7.06 21.53
CA ASP A 218 -11.20 -5.90 22.41
C ASP A 218 -11.22 -4.55 21.67
N VAL A 219 -11.63 -4.55 20.40
CA VAL A 219 -11.68 -3.36 19.55
C VAL A 219 -13.06 -3.25 18.90
N ILE A 220 -13.62 -2.05 18.87
CA ILE A 220 -14.78 -1.71 18.05
C ILE A 220 -14.27 -1.26 16.67
N THR A 221 -14.79 -1.83 15.60
CA THR A 221 -14.46 -1.40 14.24
C THR A 221 -15.70 -0.97 13.49
N LEU A 222 -15.60 0.14 12.77
CA LEU A 222 -16.62 0.64 11.87
C LEU A 222 -16.01 0.82 10.48
N GLU A 223 -16.42 -0.01 9.53
CA GLU A 223 -16.10 0.17 8.11
C GLU A 223 -17.29 0.82 7.42
N ILE A 224 -17.08 1.97 6.77
CA ILE A 224 -18.14 2.71 6.08
C ILE A 224 -17.94 2.72 4.56
N GLY A 225 -19.05 2.76 3.81
CA GLY A 225 -19.06 3.02 2.38
C GLY A 225 -19.56 4.44 2.11
N ILE A 226 -18.88 5.17 1.24
CA ILE A 226 -19.19 6.58 0.95
C ILE A 226 -20.15 6.77 -0.24
N HIS A 227 -20.54 5.70 -0.92
CA HIS A 227 -21.35 5.78 -2.14
C HIS A 227 -22.86 5.65 -1.91
N GLY A 228 -23.32 5.61 -0.65
CA GLY A 228 -24.73 5.46 -0.32
C GLY A 228 -25.33 4.11 -0.74
N ILE A 229 -24.50 3.07 -0.88
CA ILE A 229 -24.87 1.72 -1.30
C ILE A 229 -24.88 0.80 -0.09
N PRO A 230 -25.99 0.09 0.19
CA PRO A 230 -26.04 -0.91 1.26
C PRO A 230 -25.03 -2.04 1.05
N VAL A 231 -24.57 -2.65 2.17
CA VAL A 231 -23.60 -3.76 2.15
C VAL A 231 -24.14 -5.02 1.46
N ASN A 232 -25.45 -5.16 1.39
CA ASN A 232 -26.16 -6.38 0.98
C ASN A 232 -26.55 -6.38 -0.51
N LEU A 233 -25.80 -5.71 -1.36
CA LEU A 233 -26.01 -5.78 -2.80
C LEU A 233 -25.22 -6.91 -3.43
#